data_21962e18fe69244ed00247561d2399ab
#
_entry.id   21962e18fe69244ed00247561d2399ab
#
_cell.length_a   1.000
_cell.length_b   1.000
_cell.length_c   1.000
_cell.angle_alpha   90.00
_cell.angle_beta   90.00
_cell.angle_gamma   90.00
#
_symmetry.space_group_name_H-M   'P 1'
#
loop_
_entity.id
_entity.type
_entity.pdbx_description
1 polymer ?
#
loop_
_entity_poly.entity_id
_entity_poly.type
_entity_poly.pdbx_seq_one_letter_code
_entity_poly.pdbx_strand_id
1 'polypeptide(L)'
;YSVDHTRQILLRELQIELDEVNEALYFASLEKYFIEKRIYKDKEYEQAPDLDAAVAHIDKRLEPLKAKLIREVTRDDIVKLLEIKMRRILRFNADEADRRIANYLDRISRINDRIEHLTQYTIEWFERLKEKYGQAYPRRTQLRNFDTIEAATVAEANERLYINRKEGFIGTALKNDEFVCN
;
A
#
# COMPACT_ATOMS: atom_id res chain seq x y z
N TYR A 1 9.73 -15.37 7.79
CA TYR A 1 9.67 -14.08 8.50
C TYR A 1 9.68 -12.89 7.52
N SER A 2 10.74 -12.70 6.71
CA SER A 2 10.85 -11.52 5.82
C SER A 2 9.77 -11.51 4.71
N VAL A 3 9.43 -12.64 4.12
CA VAL A 3 8.35 -12.77 3.14
C VAL A 3 6.98 -12.44 3.76
N ASP A 4 6.70 -12.96 4.96
CA ASP A 4 5.43 -12.67 5.65
C ASP A 4 5.31 -11.21 6.01
N HIS A 5 6.40 -10.60 6.46
CA HIS A 5 6.44 -9.17 6.75
C HIS A 5 6.21 -8.33 5.48
N THR A 6 6.88 -8.66 4.36
CA THR A 6 6.65 -7.99 3.09
C THR A 6 5.19 -8.11 2.65
N ARG A 7 4.57 -9.30 2.77
CA ARG A 7 3.15 -9.51 2.46
C ARG A 7 2.25 -8.61 3.29
N GLN A 8 2.54 -8.46 4.58
CA GLN A 8 1.78 -7.55 5.46
C GLN A 8 1.92 -6.08 5.06
N ILE A 9 3.13 -5.64 4.69
CA ILE A 9 3.38 -4.28 4.20
C ILE A 9 2.59 -4.04 2.91
N LEU A 10 2.68 -4.95 1.93
CA LEU A 10 1.95 -4.84 0.67
C LEU A 10 0.43 -4.79 0.87
N LEU A 11 -0.10 -5.61 1.80
CA LEU A 11 -1.52 -5.52 2.17
C LEU A 11 -1.87 -4.14 2.72
N ARG A 12 -1.04 -3.60 3.61
CA ARG A 12 -1.26 -2.29 4.20
C ARG A 12 -1.22 -1.17 3.16
N GLU A 13 -0.27 -1.23 2.24
CA GLU A 13 -0.17 -0.29 1.11
C GLU A 13 -1.43 -0.32 0.24
N LEU A 14 -1.91 -1.53 -0.12
CA LEU A 14 -3.13 -1.69 -0.90
C LEU A 14 -4.37 -1.17 -0.15
N GLN A 15 -4.46 -1.36 1.16
CA GLN A 15 -5.55 -0.81 1.98
C GLN A 15 -5.56 0.71 1.99
N ILE A 16 -4.38 1.33 2.18
CA ILE A 16 -4.24 2.80 2.13
C ILE A 16 -4.62 3.32 0.74
N GLU A 17 -4.11 2.69 -0.32
CA GLU A 17 -4.45 3.07 -1.70
C GLU A 17 -5.96 2.94 -1.96
N LEU A 18 -6.61 1.88 -1.43
CA LEU A 18 -8.06 1.68 -1.55
C LEU A 18 -8.83 2.82 -0.88
N ASP A 19 -8.44 3.20 0.33
CA ASP A 19 -9.09 4.28 1.08
C ASP A 19 -8.93 5.62 0.34
N GLU A 20 -7.74 5.93 -0.18
CA GLU A 20 -7.49 7.15 -0.96
C GLU A 20 -8.32 7.21 -2.25
N VAL A 21 -8.43 6.08 -2.97
CA VAL A 21 -9.21 6.01 -4.22
C VAL A 21 -10.71 6.11 -3.92
N ASN A 22 -11.18 5.49 -2.83
CA ASN A 22 -12.57 5.58 -2.39
C ASN A 22 -12.95 7.03 -2.03
N GLU A 23 -12.10 7.76 -1.30
CA GLU A 23 -12.32 9.17 -0.99
C GLU A 23 -12.30 10.04 -2.26
N ALA A 24 -11.40 9.75 -3.21
CA ALA A 24 -11.35 10.45 -4.49
C ALA A 24 -12.62 10.20 -5.33
N LEU A 25 -13.12 8.96 -5.37
CA LEU A 25 -14.37 8.58 -6.03
C LEU A 25 -15.57 9.28 -5.39
N TYR A 26 -15.61 9.24 -4.07
CA TYR A 26 -16.65 9.88 -3.28
C TYR A 26 -16.75 11.37 -3.60
N PHE A 27 -15.65 12.09 -3.51
CA PHE A 27 -15.64 13.54 -3.78
C PHE A 27 -15.92 13.87 -5.25
N ALA A 28 -15.40 13.08 -6.19
CA ALA A 28 -15.70 13.25 -7.62
C ALA A 28 -17.20 13.06 -7.93
N SER A 29 -17.85 12.13 -7.26
CA SER A 29 -19.29 11.89 -7.39
C SER A 29 -20.12 13.04 -6.82
N LEU A 30 -19.73 13.58 -5.66
CA LEU A 30 -20.35 14.77 -5.05
C LEU A 30 -20.18 16.00 -5.95
N GLU A 31 -18.97 16.28 -6.41
CA GLU A 31 -18.66 17.41 -7.31
C GLU A 31 -19.48 17.33 -8.58
N LYS A 32 -19.50 16.16 -9.23
CA LYS A 32 -20.28 15.94 -10.44
C LYS A 32 -21.75 16.26 -10.21
N TYR A 33 -22.36 15.67 -9.18
CA TYR A 33 -23.77 15.89 -8.87
C TYR A 33 -24.09 17.34 -8.54
N PHE A 34 -23.25 18.01 -7.73
CA PHE A 34 -23.39 19.42 -7.36
C PHE A 34 -23.40 20.34 -8.57
N ILE A 35 -22.51 20.09 -9.54
CA ILE A 35 -22.39 20.90 -10.75
C ILE A 35 -23.51 20.59 -11.75
N GLU A 36 -23.79 19.31 -12.02
CA GLU A 36 -24.82 18.89 -12.98
C GLU A 36 -26.23 19.34 -12.56
N LYS A 37 -26.53 19.23 -11.29
CA LYS A 37 -27.83 19.69 -10.72
C LYS A 37 -27.86 21.20 -10.49
N ARG A 38 -26.76 21.91 -10.80
CA ARG A 38 -26.62 23.37 -10.66
C ARG A 38 -27.02 23.88 -9.28
N ILE A 39 -26.73 23.10 -8.21
CA ILE A 39 -27.10 23.44 -6.83
C ILE A 39 -26.53 24.80 -6.44
N TYR A 40 -25.39 25.18 -6.97
CA TYR A 40 -24.78 26.50 -6.77
C TYR A 40 -25.57 27.68 -7.38
N LYS A 41 -26.68 27.44 -8.12
CA LYS A 41 -27.60 28.43 -8.67
C LYS A 41 -28.97 28.42 -8.04
N ASP A 42 -29.17 27.60 -7.01
CA ASP A 42 -30.44 27.57 -6.31
C ASP A 42 -30.65 28.91 -5.57
N LYS A 43 -31.84 29.48 -5.64
CA LYS A 43 -32.16 30.76 -5.01
C LYS A 43 -31.98 30.71 -3.49
N GLU A 44 -32.35 29.58 -2.88
CA GLU A 44 -32.20 29.37 -1.45
C GLU A 44 -30.71 29.34 -1.04
N TYR A 45 -29.83 28.88 -1.90
CA TYR A 45 -28.39 28.97 -1.70
C TYR A 45 -27.87 30.42 -1.84
N GLU A 46 -28.29 31.12 -2.89
CA GLU A 46 -27.86 32.52 -3.14
C GLU A 46 -28.37 33.50 -2.06
N GLN A 47 -29.53 33.22 -1.45
CA GLN A 47 -30.17 34.07 -0.42
C GLN A 47 -29.90 33.54 1.00
N ALA A 48 -29.06 32.53 1.18
CA ALA A 48 -28.74 31.97 2.48
C ALA A 48 -28.14 33.05 3.40
N PRO A 49 -28.71 33.27 4.60
CA PRO A 49 -28.26 34.32 5.50
C PRO A 49 -26.88 34.04 6.10
N ASP A 50 -26.54 32.76 6.21
CA ASP A 50 -25.27 32.30 6.77
C ASP A 50 -24.79 30.98 6.10
N LEU A 51 -23.58 30.57 6.46
CA LEU A 51 -22.97 29.35 5.94
C LEU A 51 -23.77 28.11 6.35
N ASP A 52 -24.32 28.07 7.54
CA ASP A 52 -25.06 26.92 8.07
C ASP A 52 -26.38 26.69 7.33
N ALA A 53 -27.06 27.75 6.94
CA ALA A 53 -28.26 27.68 6.10
C ALA A 53 -27.91 27.18 4.68
N ALA A 54 -26.78 27.65 4.10
CA ALA A 54 -26.29 27.17 2.82
C ALA A 54 -25.93 25.67 2.87
N VAL A 55 -25.24 25.23 3.92
CA VAL A 55 -24.89 23.81 4.15
C VAL A 55 -26.14 22.95 4.27
N ALA A 56 -27.13 23.38 5.08
CA ALA A 56 -28.37 22.65 5.24
C ALA A 56 -29.18 22.51 3.94
N HIS A 57 -29.20 23.56 3.11
CA HIS A 57 -29.82 23.51 1.78
C HIS A 57 -29.13 22.49 0.87
N ILE A 58 -27.80 22.54 0.79
CA ILE A 58 -27.02 21.62 -0.05
C ILE A 58 -27.19 20.18 0.44
N ASP A 59 -27.13 19.95 1.75
CA ASP A 59 -27.33 18.62 2.34
C ASP A 59 -28.67 18.00 1.91
N LYS A 60 -29.75 18.79 1.98
CA LYS A 60 -31.06 18.38 1.50
C LYS A 60 -31.10 18.08 -0.01
N ARG A 61 -30.38 18.87 -0.81
CA ARG A 61 -30.31 18.67 -2.27
C ARG A 61 -29.47 17.44 -2.66
N LEU A 62 -28.55 17.02 -1.80
CA LEU A 62 -27.75 15.80 -1.97
C LEU A 62 -28.48 14.52 -1.55
N GLU A 63 -29.65 14.60 -0.91
CA GLU A 63 -30.40 13.45 -0.41
C GLU A 63 -30.58 12.31 -1.44
N PRO A 64 -30.93 12.57 -2.73
CA PRO A 64 -31.08 11.51 -3.72
C PRO A 64 -29.76 10.79 -4.07
N LEU A 65 -28.62 11.44 -3.80
CA LEU A 65 -27.29 10.88 -4.04
C LEU A 65 -26.80 10.08 -2.83
N LYS A 66 -27.17 10.43 -1.60
CA LYS A 66 -26.69 9.81 -0.35
C LYS A 66 -26.81 8.28 -0.37
N ALA A 67 -27.92 7.75 -0.92
CA ALA A 67 -28.13 6.30 -1.03
C ALA A 67 -27.15 5.57 -1.92
N LYS A 68 -26.40 6.28 -2.78
CA LYS A 68 -25.43 5.73 -3.73
C LYS A 68 -23.99 5.95 -3.30
N LEU A 69 -23.78 6.70 -2.22
CA LEU A 69 -22.45 7.03 -1.74
C LEU A 69 -21.91 5.95 -0.81
N ILE A 70 -20.60 5.85 -0.74
CA ILE A 70 -19.86 4.85 0.07
C ILE A 70 -19.98 5.19 1.57
N ARG A 71 -20.10 6.48 1.91
CA ARG A 71 -20.22 6.98 3.28
C ARG A 71 -21.19 8.17 3.35
N GLU A 72 -21.58 8.52 4.56
CA GLU A 72 -22.41 9.69 4.83
C GLU A 72 -21.69 11.00 4.47
N VAL A 73 -22.49 11.96 4.01
CA VAL A 73 -22.02 13.30 3.68
C VAL A 73 -21.84 14.10 4.98
N THR A 74 -20.64 14.61 5.18
CA THR A 74 -20.34 15.44 6.35
C THR A 74 -20.44 16.93 6.01
N ARG A 75 -20.54 17.77 7.06
CA ARG A 75 -20.51 19.23 6.91
C ARG A 75 -19.23 19.69 6.16
N ASP A 76 -18.09 19.09 6.49
CA ASP A 76 -16.81 19.44 5.87
C ASP A 76 -16.76 19.11 4.38
N ASP A 77 -17.44 18.04 3.96
CA ASP A 77 -17.55 17.69 2.54
C ASP A 77 -18.34 18.75 1.77
N ILE A 78 -19.42 19.25 2.38
CA ILE A 78 -20.24 20.31 1.78
C ILE A 78 -19.46 21.62 1.74
N VAL A 79 -18.70 21.96 2.78
CA VAL A 79 -17.83 23.15 2.78
C VAL A 79 -16.80 23.06 1.65
N LYS A 80 -16.19 21.89 1.44
CA LYS A 80 -15.27 21.67 0.29
C LYS A 80 -15.95 21.85 -1.07
N LEU A 81 -17.25 21.50 -1.19
CA LEU A 81 -18.01 21.78 -2.43
C LEU A 81 -18.20 23.28 -2.66
N LEU A 82 -18.41 24.05 -1.58
CA LEU A 82 -18.54 25.51 -1.65
C LEU A 82 -17.23 26.21 -2.04
N GLU A 83 -16.10 25.60 -1.73
CA GLU A 83 -14.77 26.10 -2.12
C GLU A 83 -14.44 25.88 -3.61
N ILE A 84 -15.29 25.18 -4.36
CA ILE A 84 -15.07 24.94 -5.79
C ILE A 84 -15.12 26.26 -6.55
N LYS A 85 -14.00 26.64 -7.12
CA LYS A 85 -13.89 27.89 -7.86
C LYS A 85 -14.82 27.92 -9.08
N MET A 86 -15.50 29.02 -9.30
CA MET A 86 -16.39 29.22 -10.47
C MET A 86 -15.73 28.85 -11.80
N ARG A 87 -14.43 29.11 -11.97
CA ARG A 87 -13.65 28.70 -13.15
C ARG A 87 -13.68 27.16 -13.37
N ARG A 88 -13.71 26.36 -12.31
CA ARG A 88 -13.80 24.89 -12.38
C ARG A 88 -15.19 24.46 -12.82
N ILE A 89 -16.21 25.13 -12.29
CA ILE A 89 -17.62 24.88 -12.65
C ILE A 89 -17.85 25.21 -14.14
N LEU A 90 -17.33 26.33 -14.63
CA LEU A 90 -17.47 26.75 -16.04
C LEU A 90 -16.73 25.82 -17.03
N ARG A 91 -15.68 25.15 -16.58
CA ARG A 91 -14.89 24.20 -17.38
C ARG A 91 -15.34 22.75 -17.18
N PHE A 92 -16.40 22.52 -16.40
CA PHE A 92 -16.87 21.19 -16.11
C PHE A 92 -17.38 20.49 -17.38
N ASN A 93 -16.87 19.30 -17.61
CA ASN A 93 -17.29 18.39 -18.67
C ASN A 93 -17.82 17.11 -18.03
N ALA A 94 -19.09 16.80 -18.26
CA ALA A 94 -19.75 15.62 -17.69
C ALA A 94 -19.09 14.32 -18.17
N ASP A 95 -18.76 14.20 -19.46
CA ASP A 95 -18.12 13.00 -20.01
C ASP A 95 -16.72 12.76 -19.41
N GLU A 96 -15.96 13.82 -19.14
CA GLU A 96 -14.67 13.73 -18.49
C GLU A 96 -14.80 13.33 -17.02
N ALA A 97 -15.82 13.85 -16.33
CA ALA A 97 -16.15 13.46 -14.97
C ALA A 97 -16.54 11.97 -14.90
N ASP A 98 -17.35 11.49 -15.85
CA ASP A 98 -17.73 10.08 -15.91
C ASP A 98 -16.54 9.16 -16.19
N ARG A 99 -15.66 9.55 -17.12
CA ARG A 99 -14.40 8.80 -17.36
C ARG A 99 -13.53 8.73 -16.11
N ARG A 100 -13.46 9.81 -15.36
CA ARG A 100 -12.68 9.86 -14.10
C ARG A 100 -13.29 8.93 -13.05
N ILE A 101 -14.61 8.94 -12.88
CA ILE A 101 -15.33 8.04 -11.99
C ILE A 101 -15.13 6.58 -12.42
N ALA A 102 -15.26 6.28 -13.71
CA ALA A 102 -15.02 4.94 -14.23
C ALA A 102 -13.58 4.45 -13.98
N ASN A 103 -12.59 5.34 -14.13
CA ASN A 103 -11.20 5.02 -13.81
C ASN A 103 -10.98 4.72 -12.32
N TYR A 104 -11.65 5.43 -11.41
CA TYR A 104 -11.58 5.12 -9.97
C TYR A 104 -12.21 3.76 -9.67
N LEU A 105 -13.36 3.44 -10.26
CA LEU A 105 -14.01 2.14 -10.09
C LEU A 105 -13.15 0.98 -10.61
N ASP A 106 -12.53 1.14 -11.77
CA ASP A 106 -11.59 0.16 -12.32
C ASP A 106 -10.36 -0.02 -11.41
N ARG A 107 -9.83 1.08 -10.88
CA ARG A 107 -8.70 1.04 -9.94
C ARG A 107 -9.07 0.33 -8.64
N ILE A 108 -10.25 0.60 -8.08
CA ILE A 108 -10.78 -0.10 -6.89
C ILE A 108 -10.90 -1.60 -7.17
N SER A 109 -11.45 -1.98 -8.32
CA SER A 109 -11.58 -3.39 -8.71
C SER A 109 -10.22 -4.09 -8.77
N ARG A 110 -9.21 -3.46 -9.36
CA ARG A 110 -7.84 -4.00 -9.42
C ARG A 110 -7.18 -4.11 -8.04
N ILE A 111 -7.41 -3.14 -7.15
CA ILE A 111 -6.87 -3.19 -5.79
C ILE A 111 -7.50 -4.34 -5.01
N ASN A 112 -8.83 -4.50 -5.10
CA ASN A 112 -9.54 -5.58 -4.45
C ASN A 112 -9.09 -6.95 -4.95
N ASP A 113 -8.90 -7.12 -6.26
CA ASP A 113 -8.35 -8.35 -6.86
C ASP A 113 -6.96 -8.67 -6.30
N ARG A 114 -6.06 -7.67 -6.16
CA ARG A 114 -4.74 -7.86 -5.55
C ARG A 114 -4.81 -8.22 -4.07
N ILE A 115 -5.78 -7.67 -3.32
CA ILE A 115 -6.00 -8.02 -1.91
C ILE A 115 -6.50 -9.45 -1.81
N GLU A 116 -7.44 -9.86 -2.65
CA GLU A 116 -7.97 -11.23 -2.70
C GLU A 116 -6.87 -12.25 -3.07
N HIS A 117 -6.01 -11.90 -4.04
CA HIS A 117 -4.91 -12.71 -4.51
C HIS A 117 -3.55 -12.25 -3.94
N LEU A 118 -3.51 -11.82 -2.68
CA LEU A 118 -2.35 -11.17 -2.06
C LEU A 118 -1.07 -12.01 -2.13
N THR A 119 -1.17 -13.33 -2.02
CA THR A 119 0.00 -14.23 -2.10
C THR A 119 0.62 -14.16 -3.50
N GLN A 120 -0.21 -14.24 -4.54
CA GLN A 120 0.25 -14.13 -5.93
C GLN A 120 0.86 -12.75 -6.21
N TYR A 121 0.21 -11.68 -5.75
CA TYR A 121 0.72 -10.31 -5.86
C TYR A 121 2.09 -10.15 -5.17
N THR A 122 2.29 -10.81 -4.01
CA THR A 122 3.57 -10.80 -3.30
C THR A 122 4.66 -11.54 -4.09
N ILE A 123 4.33 -12.68 -4.72
CA ILE A 123 5.26 -13.42 -5.58
C ILE A 123 5.71 -12.55 -6.75
N GLU A 124 4.77 -11.94 -7.46
CA GLU A 124 5.05 -11.03 -8.59
C GLU A 124 5.90 -9.82 -8.17
N TRP A 125 5.70 -9.32 -6.95
CA TRP A 125 6.54 -8.24 -6.41
C TRP A 125 8.00 -8.69 -6.26
N PHE A 126 8.24 -9.89 -5.72
CA PHE A 126 9.59 -10.46 -5.60
C PHE A 126 10.20 -10.80 -6.98
N GLU A 127 9.40 -11.25 -7.95
CA GLU A 127 9.86 -11.51 -9.31
C GLU A 127 10.34 -10.22 -10.00
N ARG A 128 9.58 -9.14 -9.87
CA ARG A 128 10.01 -7.81 -10.36
C ARG A 128 11.30 -7.31 -9.68
N LEU A 129 11.45 -7.55 -8.38
CA LEU A 129 12.69 -7.24 -7.67
C LEU A 129 13.87 -8.05 -8.20
N LYS A 130 13.66 -9.34 -8.43
CA LYS A 130 14.69 -10.23 -9.01
C LYS A 130 15.08 -9.80 -10.43
N GLU A 131 14.12 -9.45 -11.26
CA GLU A 131 14.38 -8.94 -12.61
C GLU A 131 15.21 -7.65 -12.57
N LYS A 132 14.82 -6.71 -11.71
CA LYS A 132 15.48 -5.40 -11.62
C LYS A 132 16.87 -5.44 -11.00
N TYR A 133 17.09 -6.29 -10.00
CA TYR A 133 18.31 -6.27 -9.19
C TYR A 133 19.09 -7.59 -9.19
N GLY A 134 18.52 -8.69 -9.67
CA GLY A 134 19.12 -10.03 -9.57
C GLY A 134 20.48 -10.17 -10.26
N GLN A 135 20.70 -9.41 -11.34
CA GLN A 135 22.01 -9.42 -12.04
C GLN A 135 23.11 -8.77 -11.19
N ALA A 136 22.80 -7.69 -10.46
CA ALA A 136 23.75 -7.00 -9.60
C ALA A 136 24.05 -7.77 -8.30
N TYR A 137 23.10 -8.63 -7.88
CA TYR A 137 23.18 -9.40 -6.62
C TYR A 137 22.97 -10.89 -6.87
N PRO A 138 23.89 -11.58 -7.58
CA PRO A 138 23.75 -13.01 -7.87
C PRO A 138 23.79 -13.81 -6.58
N ARG A 139 22.92 -14.82 -6.51
CA ARG A 139 22.89 -15.75 -5.37
C ARG A 139 24.17 -16.57 -5.32
N ARG A 140 24.91 -16.49 -4.22
CA ARG A 140 26.14 -17.26 -3.97
C ARG A 140 25.88 -18.56 -3.19
N THR A 141 24.74 -18.65 -2.50
CA THR A 141 24.35 -19.82 -1.69
C THR A 141 23.79 -20.93 -2.58
N GLN A 142 24.31 -22.13 -2.45
CA GLN A 142 23.77 -23.33 -3.07
C GLN A 142 22.87 -24.06 -2.07
N LEU A 143 21.66 -24.47 -2.51
CA LEU A 143 20.81 -25.36 -1.72
C LEU A 143 21.24 -26.79 -2.01
N ARG A 144 21.70 -27.51 -0.96
CA ARG A 144 22.04 -28.95 -1.02
C ARG A 144 21.34 -29.68 0.12
N ASN A 145 20.91 -30.90 -0.14
CA ASN A 145 20.44 -31.80 0.91
C ASN A 145 21.66 -32.39 1.63
N PHE A 146 21.55 -32.66 2.93
CA PHE A 146 22.61 -33.25 3.72
C PHE A 146 23.05 -34.63 3.16
N ASP A 147 22.11 -35.37 2.61
CA ASP A 147 22.37 -36.70 2.01
C ASP A 147 23.31 -36.69 0.79
N THR A 148 23.50 -35.49 0.17
CA THR A 148 24.39 -35.29 -0.98
C THR A 148 25.73 -34.68 -0.61
N ILE A 149 25.96 -34.37 0.69
CA ILE A 149 27.23 -33.86 1.18
C ILE A 149 28.10 -35.08 1.50
N GLU A 150 29.02 -35.43 0.59
CA GLU A 150 30.07 -36.44 0.90
C GLU A 150 30.90 -35.93 2.07
N ALA A 151 31.17 -36.78 3.05
CA ALA A 151 31.98 -36.43 4.22
C ALA A 151 33.36 -35.90 3.86
N ALA A 152 33.89 -36.21 2.65
CA ALA A 152 35.13 -35.71 2.11
C ALA A 152 35.12 -34.20 1.73
N THR A 153 33.91 -33.56 1.63
CA THR A 153 33.79 -32.12 1.36
C THR A 153 33.60 -31.27 2.63
N VAL A 154 33.43 -31.90 3.77
CA VAL A 154 33.56 -31.25 5.07
C VAL A 154 35.04 -30.97 5.29
N ALA A 155 35.39 -29.72 5.63
CA ALA A 155 36.76 -29.31 5.84
C ALA A 155 37.52 -30.36 6.68
N GLU A 156 38.61 -30.91 6.13
CA GLU A 156 39.46 -31.86 6.86
C GLU A 156 39.96 -31.17 8.14
N ALA A 157 39.86 -31.88 9.27
CA ALA A 157 40.43 -31.41 10.52
C ALA A 157 41.95 -31.50 10.49
N ASN A 158 42.60 -30.53 9.92
CA ASN A 158 44.04 -30.52 9.69
C ASN A 158 44.84 -29.97 10.87
N GLU A 159 44.18 -29.32 11.81
CA GLU A 159 44.85 -28.68 12.95
C GLU A 159 44.17 -29.07 14.26
N ARG A 160 45.00 -29.28 15.31
CA ARG A 160 44.51 -29.60 16.64
C ARG A 160 44.21 -28.33 17.41
N LEU A 161 43.01 -28.23 17.97
CA LEU A 161 42.61 -27.12 18.80
C LEU A 161 42.90 -27.39 20.28
N TYR A 162 43.55 -26.45 20.93
CA TYR A 162 43.90 -26.47 22.35
C TYR A 162 43.31 -25.27 23.09
N ILE A 163 43.07 -25.46 24.38
CA ILE A 163 42.57 -24.39 25.26
C ILE A 163 43.48 -24.24 26.47
N ASN A 164 43.81 -22.98 26.82
CA ASN A 164 44.41 -22.61 28.08
C ASN A 164 43.36 -21.86 28.92
N ARG A 165 42.73 -22.57 29.83
CA ARG A 165 41.67 -22.01 30.66
C ARG A 165 42.18 -21.01 31.71
N LYS A 166 43.45 -21.10 32.09
CA LYS A 166 44.04 -20.20 33.09
C LYS A 166 44.27 -18.80 32.51
N GLU A 167 44.68 -18.74 31.29
CA GLU A 167 45.01 -17.47 30.60
C GLU A 167 43.85 -17.01 29.68
N GLY A 168 42.76 -17.81 29.54
CA GLY A 168 41.64 -17.47 28.71
C GLY A 168 41.91 -17.48 27.20
N PHE A 169 42.87 -18.30 26.78
CA PHE A 169 43.32 -18.36 25.40
C PHE A 169 42.92 -19.66 24.72
N ILE A 170 42.57 -19.63 23.41
CA ILE A 170 42.28 -20.77 22.57
C ILE A 170 43.04 -20.63 21.25
N GLY A 171 43.65 -21.74 20.74
CA GLY A 171 44.44 -21.69 19.52
C GLY A 171 44.96 -23.05 19.09
N THR A 172 45.60 -23.09 17.93
CA THR A 172 46.07 -24.34 17.27
C THR A 172 47.52 -24.69 17.57
N ALA A 173 48.31 -23.77 18.05
CA ALA A 173 49.78 -23.96 18.26
C ALA A 173 50.22 -23.92 19.71
N LEU A 174 49.32 -24.30 20.64
CA LEU A 174 49.61 -24.26 22.09
C LEU A 174 50.33 -25.54 22.53
N LYS A 175 51.45 -25.40 23.28
CA LYS A 175 52.15 -26.53 23.89
C LYS A 175 51.72 -26.65 25.35
N ASN A 176 51.47 -27.88 25.80
CA ASN A 176 51.08 -28.23 27.15
C ASN A 176 49.69 -27.73 27.61
N ASP A 177 48.82 -27.38 26.70
CA ASP A 177 47.45 -27.01 26.98
C ASP A 177 46.47 -28.16 26.74
N GLU A 178 45.24 -28.00 27.23
CA GLU A 178 44.20 -29.04 27.04
C GLU A 178 43.78 -29.17 25.56
N PHE A 179 43.88 -30.39 25.01
CA PHE A 179 43.37 -30.69 23.70
C PHE A 179 41.83 -30.66 23.73
N VAL A 180 41.23 -29.99 22.74
CA VAL A 180 39.77 -29.88 22.60
C VAL A 180 39.26 -30.77 21.49
N CYS A 181 39.73 -30.60 20.26
CA CYS A 181 39.33 -31.36 19.07
C CYS A 181 40.30 -31.19 17.91
N ASN A 182 40.11 -31.99 16.90
CA ASN A 182 40.74 -31.82 15.59
C ASN A 182 39.76 -31.09 14.67
#